data_93c80c179d25cfe1d13a479480895e57
#
_entry.id   93c80c179d25cfe1d13a479480895e57
#
_cell.length_a   1.000
_cell.length_b   1.000
_cell.length_c   1.000
_cell.angle_alpha   90.00
_cell.angle_beta   90.00
_cell.angle_gamma   90.00
#
_symmetry.space_group_name_H-M   'P 1'
#
loop_
_entity.id
_entity.type
_entity.pdbx_description
1 polymer ?
#
loop_
_entity_poly.entity_id
_entity_poly.type
_entity_poly.pdbx_seq_one_letter_code
_entity_poly.pdbx_strand_id
1 'polypeptide(L)'
;TVALRPHLIWGPGDNHLVPRIIRRARTLARVGPGTNRVDTVYVDNAARAHLLAADRLAQDASLSGRVYFISQGDPRPLWEMVDAILAAGGLPPVRRTIGHAAARRLGGLLEAFYRVLRLPGEPPMTRFVADELARAHWFDISAARRDLGYEPLISTAEGLQRLAAWLRQQPWCPSARPALRSTSLPVVPGTG
;
A
#
# COMPACT_ATOMS: atom_id res chain seq x y z
N THR A 1 9.40 -26.97 -6.52
CA THR A 1 8.68 -25.66 -6.37
C THR A 1 9.03 -25.03 -5.04
N VAL A 2 9.04 -23.68 -4.96
CA VAL A 2 9.08 -22.89 -3.72
C VAL A 2 7.87 -21.98 -3.68
N ALA A 3 7.42 -21.63 -2.48
CA ALA A 3 6.34 -20.66 -2.30
C ALA A 3 6.89 -19.35 -1.74
N LEU A 4 6.67 -18.23 -2.43
CA LEU A 4 6.96 -16.90 -1.92
C LEU A 4 5.71 -16.28 -1.36
N ARG A 5 5.82 -15.63 -0.20
CA ARG A 5 4.76 -14.91 0.50
C ARG A 5 5.15 -13.44 0.67
N PRO A 6 5.06 -12.64 -0.40
CA PRO A 6 5.31 -11.21 -0.28
C PRO A 6 4.18 -10.55 0.51
N HIS A 7 4.54 -9.58 1.37
CA HIS A 7 3.56 -8.91 2.21
C HIS A 7 3.38 -7.45 1.79
N LEU A 8 2.11 -7.06 1.52
CA LEU A 8 1.72 -5.70 1.15
C LEU A 8 2.65 -5.10 0.06
N ILE A 9 2.58 -5.66 -1.15
CA ILE A 9 3.34 -5.15 -2.29
C ILE A 9 2.78 -3.77 -2.68
N TRP A 10 3.69 -2.81 -2.88
CA TRP A 10 3.35 -1.47 -3.34
C TRP A 10 4.41 -0.91 -4.29
N GLY A 11 4.04 0.06 -5.11
CA GLY A 11 4.95 0.71 -6.05
C GLY A 11 4.25 1.22 -7.30
N PRO A 12 5.00 1.67 -8.31
CA PRO A 12 4.47 1.97 -9.64
C PRO A 12 3.75 0.77 -10.24
N GLY A 13 2.59 1.00 -10.87
CA GLY A 13 1.77 -0.07 -11.46
C GLY A 13 0.84 -0.78 -10.47
N ASP A 14 0.88 -0.44 -9.17
CA ASP A 14 -0.07 -0.98 -8.21
C ASP A 14 -1.49 -0.48 -8.53
N ASN A 15 -2.41 -1.43 -8.71
CA ASN A 15 -3.82 -1.17 -9.01
C ASN A 15 -4.76 -1.48 -7.83
N HIS A 16 -4.23 -1.87 -6.67
CA HIS A 16 -5.00 -2.28 -5.50
C HIS A 16 -4.76 -1.41 -4.27
N LEU A 17 -3.57 -1.51 -3.66
CA LEU A 17 -3.26 -0.89 -2.36
C LEU A 17 -3.17 0.64 -2.46
N VAL A 18 -2.29 1.13 -3.31
CA VAL A 18 -2.03 2.57 -3.48
C VAL A 18 -3.28 3.32 -3.95
N PRO A 19 -3.99 2.90 -5.03
CA PRO A 19 -5.22 3.55 -5.44
C PRO A 19 -6.33 3.52 -4.38
N ARG A 20 -6.42 2.43 -3.61
CA ARG A 20 -7.42 2.32 -2.52
C ARG A 20 -7.16 3.32 -1.41
N ILE A 21 -5.89 3.50 -1.02
CA ILE A 21 -5.48 4.50 -0.02
C ILE A 21 -5.80 5.91 -0.52
N ILE A 22 -5.37 6.25 -1.73
CA ILE A 22 -5.54 7.60 -2.32
C ILE A 22 -7.02 7.96 -2.50
N ARG A 23 -7.82 7.05 -3.06
CA ARG A 23 -9.27 7.28 -3.26
C ARG A 23 -10.03 7.48 -1.95
N ARG A 24 -9.57 6.82 -0.87
CA ARG A 24 -10.20 6.90 0.45
C ARG A 24 -9.59 7.95 1.37
N ALA A 25 -8.60 8.73 0.93
CA ALA A 25 -7.85 9.69 1.75
C ALA A 25 -8.73 10.56 2.67
N ARG A 26 -9.88 11.02 2.16
CA ARG A 26 -10.80 11.88 2.92
C ARG A 26 -11.61 11.16 4.00
N THR A 27 -11.75 9.84 3.90
CA THR A 27 -12.57 9.01 4.80
C THR A 27 -11.73 8.10 5.68
N LEU A 28 -10.41 8.03 5.44
CA LEU A 28 -9.50 7.24 6.27
C LEU A 28 -9.50 7.75 7.72
N ALA A 29 -9.47 6.79 8.64
CA ALA A 29 -9.24 7.03 10.05
C ALA A 29 -8.24 6.01 10.58
N ARG A 30 -7.30 6.46 11.40
CA ARG A 30 -6.37 5.60 12.13
C ARG A 30 -7.16 4.71 13.07
N VAL A 31 -6.94 3.40 13.02
CA VAL A 31 -7.61 2.45 13.90
C VAL A 31 -6.70 2.10 15.07
N GLY A 32 -7.21 2.23 16.27
CA GLY A 32 -6.45 1.97 17.49
C GLY A 32 -5.39 3.02 17.80
N PRO A 33 -4.32 2.68 18.53
CA PRO A 33 -3.26 3.62 18.95
C PRO A 33 -2.38 4.10 17.80
N GLY A 34 -2.42 3.44 16.65
CA GLY A 34 -1.62 3.80 15.46
C GLY A 34 -0.14 3.42 15.54
N THR A 35 0.26 2.65 16.55
CA THR A 35 1.65 2.21 16.78
C THR A 35 1.96 0.82 16.24
N ASN A 36 0.96 0.15 15.67
CA ASN A 36 1.12 -1.19 15.12
C ASN A 36 2.08 -1.17 13.93
N ARG A 37 3.08 -2.06 14.00
CA ARG A 37 4.10 -2.19 12.95
C ARG A 37 3.67 -3.21 11.92
N VAL A 38 3.94 -2.88 10.66
CA VAL A 38 3.67 -3.75 9.51
C VAL A 38 4.89 -3.82 8.61
N ASP A 39 5.04 -4.97 7.96
CA ASP A 39 5.95 -5.12 6.86
C ASP A 39 5.27 -4.76 5.54
N THR A 40 6.06 -4.29 4.62
CA THR A 40 5.65 -4.07 3.23
C THR A 40 6.79 -4.50 2.31
N VAL A 41 6.55 -4.57 1.02
CA VAL A 41 7.63 -4.78 0.04
C VAL A 41 7.42 -3.92 -1.19
N TYR A 42 8.48 -3.24 -1.63
CA TYR A 42 8.47 -2.51 -2.88
C TYR A 42 8.43 -3.48 -4.08
N VAL A 43 7.66 -3.15 -5.11
CA VAL A 43 7.35 -4.07 -6.22
C VAL A 43 8.60 -4.66 -6.91
N ASP A 44 9.65 -3.86 -7.16
CA ASP A 44 10.88 -4.36 -7.79
C ASP A 44 11.63 -5.33 -6.88
N ASN A 45 11.62 -5.11 -5.56
CA ASN A 45 12.20 -6.04 -4.60
C ASN A 45 11.42 -7.35 -4.55
N ALA A 46 10.09 -7.29 -4.64
CA ALA A 46 9.25 -8.48 -4.74
C ALA A 46 9.53 -9.25 -6.04
N ALA A 47 9.61 -8.55 -7.17
CA ALA A 47 9.94 -9.16 -8.46
C ALA A 47 11.33 -9.84 -8.41
N ARG A 48 12.34 -9.17 -7.85
CA ARG A 48 13.68 -9.72 -7.67
C ARG A 48 13.67 -11.00 -6.82
N ALA A 49 12.86 -11.04 -5.76
CA ALA A 49 12.75 -12.26 -4.94
C ALA A 49 12.31 -13.48 -5.76
N HIS A 50 11.43 -13.29 -6.76
CA HIS A 50 11.00 -14.37 -7.65
C HIS A 50 12.14 -14.86 -8.56
N LEU A 51 12.94 -13.95 -9.11
CA LEU A 51 14.10 -14.30 -9.91
C LEU A 51 15.13 -15.08 -9.09
N LEU A 52 15.48 -14.58 -7.90
CA LEU A 52 16.39 -15.25 -7.00
C LEU A 52 15.89 -16.66 -6.62
N ALA A 53 14.60 -16.80 -6.33
CA ALA A 53 14.02 -18.09 -6.00
C ALA A 53 14.08 -19.07 -7.18
N ALA A 54 13.83 -18.61 -8.41
CA ALA A 54 13.94 -19.42 -9.62
C ALA A 54 15.38 -19.89 -9.84
N ASP A 55 16.34 -18.97 -9.77
CA ASP A 55 17.77 -19.27 -9.98
C ASP A 55 18.31 -20.24 -8.92
N ARG A 56 17.96 -20.00 -7.66
CA ARG A 56 18.41 -20.86 -6.55
C ARG A 56 17.78 -22.25 -6.60
N LEU A 57 16.49 -22.34 -6.94
CA LEU A 57 15.82 -23.64 -7.09
C LEU A 57 16.39 -24.47 -8.26
N ALA A 58 16.82 -23.81 -9.33
CA ALA A 58 17.49 -24.48 -10.45
C ALA A 58 18.86 -25.06 -10.06
N GLN A 59 19.56 -24.45 -9.09
CA GLN A 59 20.88 -24.87 -8.63
C GLN A 59 20.79 -25.85 -7.45
N ASP A 60 19.76 -25.75 -6.61
CA ASP A 60 19.59 -26.54 -5.39
C ASP A 60 18.17 -27.08 -5.25
N ALA A 61 17.95 -28.31 -5.65
CA ALA A 61 16.66 -29.00 -5.55
C ALA A 61 16.19 -29.20 -4.10
N SER A 62 17.06 -29.08 -3.10
CA SER A 62 16.72 -29.25 -1.68
C SER A 62 15.85 -28.10 -1.16
N LEU A 63 15.78 -26.98 -1.91
CA LEU A 63 14.88 -25.86 -1.63
C LEU A 63 13.41 -26.17 -2.01
N SER A 64 13.17 -27.25 -2.73
CA SER A 64 11.80 -27.62 -3.14
C SER A 64 10.89 -27.85 -1.92
N GLY A 65 9.69 -27.31 -1.99
CA GLY A 65 8.70 -27.37 -0.92
C GLY A 65 8.85 -26.30 0.16
N ARG A 66 9.92 -25.50 0.14
CA ARG A 66 10.12 -24.42 1.12
C ARG A 66 9.21 -23.22 0.87
N VAL A 67 8.93 -22.48 1.96
CA VAL A 67 8.11 -21.27 1.97
C VAL A 67 8.94 -20.12 2.51
N TYR A 68 8.92 -18.97 1.83
CA TYR A 68 9.68 -17.79 2.21
C TYR A 68 8.77 -16.57 2.30
N PHE A 69 8.80 -15.88 3.44
CA PHE A 69 8.27 -14.53 3.53
C PHE A 69 9.20 -13.55 2.83
N ILE A 70 8.60 -12.62 2.10
CA ILE A 70 9.33 -11.58 1.37
C ILE A 70 8.79 -10.22 1.80
N SER A 71 9.65 -9.41 2.39
CA SER A 71 9.34 -8.05 2.82
C SER A 71 10.55 -7.13 2.66
N GLN A 72 10.36 -5.86 3.01
CA GLN A 72 11.44 -4.88 3.03
C GLN A 72 12.45 -5.14 4.16
N GLY A 73 12.11 -5.96 5.16
CA GLY A 73 12.93 -6.19 6.35
C GLY A 73 13.05 -4.95 7.25
N ASP A 74 12.14 -3.98 7.07
CA ASP A 74 12.07 -2.70 7.78
C ASP A 74 10.64 -2.45 8.24
N PRO A 75 10.15 -3.20 9.27
CA PRO A 75 8.80 -3.02 9.78
C PRO A 75 8.59 -1.61 10.30
N ARG A 76 7.55 -0.93 9.81
CA ARG A 76 7.22 0.47 10.15
C ARG A 76 5.81 0.59 10.73
N PRO A 77 5.50 1.66 11.48
CA PRO A 77 4.13 1.94 11.85
C PRO A 77 3.25 2.02 10.60
N LEU A 78 2.13 1.28 10.58
CA LEU A 78 1.21 1.21 9.44
C LEU A 78 0.81 2.60 8.94
N TRP A 79 0.48 3.49 9.89
CA TRP A 79 -0.06 4.80 9.55
C TRP A 79 1.01 5.77 9.03
N GLU A 80 2.29 5.57 9.40
CA GLU A 80 3.41 6.29 8.76
C GLU A 80 3.54 5.88 7.29
N MET A 81 3.41 4.59 6.98
CA MET A 81 3.45 4.11 5.61
C MET A 81 2.25 4.62 4.79
N VAL A 82 1.04 4.61 5.37
CA VAL A 82 -0.16 5.18 4.74
C VAL A 82 0.01 6.67 4.46
N ASP A 83 0.50 7.43 5.44
CA ASP A 83 0.74 8.87 5.31
C ASP A 83 1.82 9.16 4.25
N ALA A 84 2.88 8.34 4.17
CA ALA A 84 3.91 8.47 3.15
C ALA A 84 3.36 8.20 1.72
N ILE A 85 2.48 7.22 1.56
CA ILE A 85 1.79 6.97 0.27
C ILE A 85 0.86 8.14 -0.08
N LEU A 86 0.12 8.69 0.90
CA LEU A 86 -0.72 9.87 0.68
C LEU A 86 0.11 11.08 0.26
N ALA A 87 1.25 11.32 0.93
CA ALA A 87 2.17 12.39 0.59
C ALA A 87 2.73 12.23 -0.83
N ALA A 88 3.09 11.01 -1.25
CA ALA A 88 3.50 10.70 -2.62
C ALA A 88 2.40 11.07 -3.65
N GLY A 89 1.12 10.93 -3.27
CA GLY A 89 -0.05 11.34 -4.06
C GLY A 89 -0.44 12.82 -3.92
N GLY A 90 0.34 13.64 -3.19
CA GLY A 90 0.04 15.06 -2.97
C GLY A 90 -1.14 15.30 -2.01
N LEU A 91 -1.40 14.36 -1.11
CA LEU A 91 -2.53 14.40 -0.17
C LEU A 91 -2.05 14.59 1.28
N PRO A 92 -2.88 15.21 2.13
CA PRO A 92 -2.54 15.39 3.54
C PRO A 92 -2.59 14.06 4.31
N PRO A 93 -1.87 13.96 5.45
CA PRO A 93 -1.88 12.78 6.29
C PRO A 93 -3.25 12.53 6.94
N VAL A 94 -3.47 11.30 7.40
CA VAL A 94 -4.69 10.91 8.11
C VAL A 94 -4.73 11.57 9.49
N ARG A 95 -5.76 12.36 9.74
CA ARG A 95 -5.93 13.10 11.03
C ARG A 95 -6.96 12.48 11.95
N ARG A 96 -7.91 11.72 11.41
CA ARG A 96 -8.98 11.09 12.20
C ARG A 96 -8.46 9.84 12.87
N THR A 97 -8.96 9.57 14.08
CA THR A 97 -8.68 8.34 14.81
C THR A 97 -9.99 7.72 15.30
N ILE A 98 -10.09 6.42 15.23
CA ILE A 98 -11.20 5.64 15.77
C ILE A 98 -10.63 4.52 16.65
N GLY A 99 -11.21 4.30 17.82
CA GLY A 99 -10.82 3.18 18.67
C GLY A 99 -11.08 1.83 17.99
N HIS A 100 -10.20 0.83 18.21
CA HIS A 100 -10.30 -0.49 17.59
C HIS A 100 -11.67 -1.14 17.82
N ALA A 101 -12.19 -1.12 19.08
CA ALA A 101 -13.50 -1.69 19.38
C ALA A 101 -14.64 -1.00 18.61
N ALA A 102 -14.57 0.33 18.45
CA ALA A 102 -15.57 1.08 17.69
C ALA A 102 -15.49 0.76 16.20
N ALA A 103 -14.27 0.69 15.62
CA ALA A 103 -14.07 0.29 14.21
C ALA A 103 -14.60 -1.12 13.95
N ARG A 104 -14.34 -2.06 14.87
CA ARG A 104 -14.81 -3.45 14.76
C ARG A 104 -16.33 -3.56 14.86
N ARG A 105 -16.98 -2.80 15.76
CA ARG A 105 -18.45 -2.72 15.85
C ARG A 105 -19.06 -2.15 14.58
N LEU A 106 -18.49 -1.04 14.07
CA LEU A 106 -18.92 -0.44 12.81
C LEU A 106 -18.78 -1.43 11.65
N GLY A 107 -17.67 -2.15 11.58
CA GLY A 107 -17.45 -3.20 10.59
C GLY A 107 -18.52 -4.28 10.65
N GLY A 108 -18.85 -4.78 11.85
CA GLY A 108 -19.92 -5.78 12.04
C GLY A 108 -21.29 -5.28 11.61
N LEU A 109 -21.64 -4.03 11.90
CA LEU A 109 -22.89 -3.41 11.46
C LEU A 109 -22.95 -3.29 9.93
N LEU A 110 -21.87 -2.83 9.30
CA LEU A 110 -21.79 -2.73 7.84
C LEU A 110 -21.86 -4.10 7.16
N GLU A 111 -21.19 -5.12 7.70
CA GLU A 111 -21.28 -6.50 7.20
C GLU A 111 -22.71 -7.02 7.26
N ALA A 112 -23.41 -6.80 8.39
CA ALA A 112 -24.82 -7.21 8.55
C ALA A 112 -25.74 -6.47 7.56
N PHE A 113 -25.56 -5.15 7.43
CA PHE A 113 -26.32 -4.31 6.51
C PHE A 113 -26.17 -4.76 5.05
N TYR A 114 -24.91 -4.98 4.59
CA TYR A 114 -24.63 -5.45 3.23
C TYR A 114 -25.24 -6.84 2.97
N ARG A 115 -25.20 -7.73 3.97
CA ARG A 115 -25.79 -9.07 3.88
C ARG A 115 -27.30 -9.05 3.80
N VAL A 116 -27.96 -8.27 4.67
CA VAL A 116 -29.43 -8.17 4.71
C VAL A 116 -29.98 -7.56 3.43
N LEU A 117 -29.36 -6.48 2.94
CA LEU A 117 -29.78 -5.80 1.71
C LEU A 117 -29.21 -6.42 0.44
N ARG A 118 -28.42 -7.51 0.56
CA ARG A 118 -27.75 -8.16 -0.58
C ARG A 118 -27.01 -7.18 -1.50
N LEU A 119 -26.35 -6.18 -0.89
CA LEU A 119 -25.62 -5.18 -1.65
C LEU A 119 -24.41 -5.81 -2.37
N PRO A 120 -24.12 -5.39 -3.61
CA PRO A 120 -22.95 -5.88 -4.34
C PRO A 120 -21.66 -5.28 -3.75
N GLY A 121 -20.56 -6.07 -3.80
CA GLY A 121 -19.23 -5.65 -3.36
C GLY A 121 -18.99 -5.82 -1.87
N GLU A 122 -17.84 -5.31 -1.42
CA GLU A 122 -17.41 -5.40 -0.03
C GLU A 122 -17.77 -4.13 0.76
N PRO A 123 -18.18 -4.26 2.03
CA PRO A 123 -18.36 -3.11 2.92
C PRO A 123 -17.09 -2.25 3.00
N PRO A 124 -17.21 -0.93 3.16
CA PRO A 124 -16.06 -0.03 3.29
C PRO A 124 -15.18 -0.33 4.52
N MET A 125 -15.77 -0.95 5.55
CA MET A 125 -15.10 -1.46 6.74
C MET A 125 -15.71 -2.81 7.10
N THR A 126 -14.86 -3.80 7.42
CA THR A 126 -15.26 -5.10 7.97
C THR A 126 -14.58 -5.29 9.32
N ARG A 127 -15.03 -6.27 10.09
CA ARG A 127 -14.34 -6.64 11.35
C ARG A 127 -12.90 -7.07 11.06
N PHE A 128 -12.70 -7.83 9.99
CA PHE A 128 -11.38 -8.26 9.55
C PHE A 128 -10.48 -7.05 9.24
N VAL A 129 -10.95 -6.09 8.44
CA VAL A 129 -10.18 -4.88 8.11
C VAL A 129 -9.87 -4.06 9.36
N ALA A 130 -10.81 -3.95 10.31
CA ALA A 130 -10.55 -3.25 11.56
C ALA A 130 -9.46 -3.93 12.40
N ASP A 131 -9.43 -5.26 12.43
CA ASP A 131 -8.41 -6.04 13.14
C ASP A 131 -7.04 -5.90 12.45
N GLU A 132 -6.97 -6.00 11.12
CA GLU A 132 -5.74 -5.81 10.33
C GLU A 132 -5.14 -4.41 10.51
N LEU A 133 -5.99 -3.37 10.52
CA LEU A 133 -5.53 -1.99 10.70
C LEU A 133 -5.06 -1.66 12.13
N ALA A 134 -5.40 -2.49 13.11
CA ALA A 134 -5.06 -2.28 14.52
C ALA A 134 -3.93 -3.15 15.03
N ARG A 135 -3.65 -4.29 14.40
CA ARG A 135 -2.66 -5.27 14.86
C ARG A 135 -1.34 -5.11 14.14
N ALA A 136 -0.25 -5.42 14.86
CA ALA A 136 1.07 -5.54 14.24
C ALA A 136 1.16 -6.88 13.49
N HIS A 137 1.71 -6.83 12.27
CA HIS A 137 1.99 -8.01 11.45
C HIS A 137 3.21 -7.75 10.58
N TRP A 138 4.29 -8.41 10.92
CA TRP A 138 5.56 -8.40 10.21
C TRP A 138 6.20 -9.79 10.29
N PHE A 139 7.13 -10.06 9.40
CA PHE A 139 7.63 -11.41 9.20
C PHE A 139 9.15 -11.44 9.21
N ASP A 140 9.71 -12.53 9.72
CA ASP A 140 11.12 -12.79 9.62
C ASP A 140 11.48 -13.25 8.19
N ILE A 141 12.39 -12.53 7.53
CA ILE A 141 12.89 -12.82 6.20
C ILE A 141 14.27 -13.50 6.21
N SER A 142 14.77 -13.91 7.37
CA SER A 142 16.11 -14.52 7.53
C SER A 142 16.29 -15.75 6.66
N ALA A 143 15.24 -16.57 6.50
CA ALA A 143 15.28 -17.71 5.61
C ALA A 143 15.45 -17.31 4.14
N ALA A 144 14.73 -16.27 3.68
CA ALA A 144 14.89 -15.76 2.32
C ALA A 144 16.29 -15.18 2.09
N ARG A 145 16.85 -14.48 3.08
CA ARG A 145 18.23 -13.98 3.03
C ARG A 145 19.25 -15.10 2.89
N ARG A 146 19.16 -16.07 3.77
CA ARG A 146 20.13 -17.19 3.83
C ARG A 146 20.05 -18.09 2.60
N ASP A 147 18.86 -18.52 2.22
CA ASP A 147 18.66 -19.57 1.23
C ASP A 147 18.61 -19.01 -0.20
N LEU A 148 17.99 -17.84 -0.38
CA LEU A 148 17.82 -17.21 -1.69
C LEU A 148 18.83 -16.09 -1.96
N GLY A 149 19.55 -15.60 -0.94
CA GLY A 149 20.38 -14.40 -1.05
C GLY A 149 19.53 -13.13 -1.27
N TYR A 150 18.30 -13.13 -0.74
CA TYR A 150 17.39 -12.00 -0.90
C TYR A 150 17.80 -10.82 -0.01
N GLU A 151 18.10 -9.69 -0.65
CA GLU A 151 18.24 -8.39 0.03
C GLU A 151 17.44 -7.36 -0.75
N PRO A 152 16.62 -6.54 -0.08
CA PRO A 152 15.91 -5.43 -0.72
C PRO A 152 16.90 -4.38 -1.23
N LEU A 153 16.98 -4.18 -2.55
CA LEU A 153 17.90 -3.23 -3.17
C LEU A 153 17.34 -1.80 -3.16
N ILE A 154 16.03 -1.68 -3.34
CA ILE A 154 15.34 -0.40 -3.34
C ILE A 154 14.83 -0.13 -1.93
N SER A 155 15.33 0.94 -1.31
CA SER A 155 14.85 1.35 0.00
C SER A 155 13.40 1.84 -0.03
N THR A 156 12.74 1.85 1.12
CA THR A 156 11.37 2.42 1.25
C THR A 156 11.34 3.88 0.79
N ALA A 157 12.36 4.68 1.14
CA ALA A 157 12.43 6.09 0.75
C ALA A 157 12.55 6.27 -0.77
N GLU A 158 13.43 5.51 -1.42
CA GLU A 158 13.59 5.52 -2.87
C GLU A 158 12.32 5.03 -3.58
N GLY A 159 11.71 3.95 -3.09
CA GLY A 159 10.46 3.43 -3.62
C GLY A 159 9.33 4.46 -3.57
N LEU A 160 9.22 5.24 -2.48
CA LEU A 160 8.24 6.33 -2.36
C LEU A 160 8.52 7.47 -3.34
N GLN A 161 9.77 7.80 -3.62
CA GLN A 161 10.12 8.79 -4.65
C GLN A 161 9.70 8.32 -6.05
N ARG A 162 9.99 7.06 -6.39
CA ARG A 162 9.56 6.44 -7.66
C ARG A 162 8.04 6.38 -7.76
N LEU A 163 7.35 6.02 -6.68
CA LEU A 163 5.89 6.03 -6.60
C LEU A 163 5.33 7.43 -6.85
N ALA A 164 5.88 8.47 -6.21
CA ALA A 164 5.44 9.85 -6.42
C ALA A 164 5.64 10.31 -7.87
N ALA A 165 6.75 9.93 -8.51
CA ALA A 165 7.00 10.23 -9.92
C ALA A 165 5.97 9.57 -10.83
N TRP A 166 5.62 8.32 -10.56
CA TRP A 166 4.60 7.58 -11.31
C TRP A 166 3.19 8.13 -11.09
N LEU A 167 2.83 8.46 -9.83
CA LEU A 167 1.51 9.00 -9.50
C LEU A 167 1.21 10.32 -10.19
N ARG A 168 2.21 11.18 -10.41
CA ARG A 168 2.03 12.42 -11.18
C ARG A 168 1.59 12.20 -12.63
N GLN A 169 1.81 11.01 -13.19
CA GLN A 169 1.40 10.65 -14.54
C GLN A 169 0.01 9.99 -14.58
N GLN A 170 -0.58 9.69 -13.40
CA GLN A 170 -1.85 8.97 -13.34
C GLN A 170 -3.04 9.94 -13.34
N PRO A 171 -3.94 9.88 -14.34
CA PRO A 171 -5.05 10.84 -14.46
C PRO A 171 -6.03 10.81 -13.28
N TRP A 172 -6.08 9.71 -12.55
CA TRP A 172 -6.94 9.55 -11.37
C TRP A 172 -6.30 10.08 -10.07
N CYS A 173 -5.01 10.42 -10.07
CA CYS A 173 -4.30 10.91 -8.87
C CYS A 173 -4.42 12.45 -8.77
N PRO A 174 -4.72 13.00 -7.61
CA PRO A 174 -4.82 14.46 -7.42
C PRO A 174 -3.53 15.21 -7.78
N SER A 175 -2.37 14.61 -7.57
CA SER A 175 -1.07 15.21 -7.94
C SER A 175 -0.83 15.31 -9.46
N ALA A 176 -1.61 14.60 -10.27
CA ALA A 176 -1.52 14.67 -11.74
C ALA A 176 -2.24 15.87 -12.35
N ARG A 177 -3.06 16.60 -11.57
CA ARG A 177 -3.74 17.78 -12.11
C ARG A 177 -2.70 18.87 -12.35
N PRO A 178 -2.47 19.29 -13.59
CA PRO A 178 -1.70 20.51 -13.84
C PRO A 178 -2.39 21.66 -13.07
N ALA A 179 -1.60 22.48 -12.39
CA ALA A 179 -2.13 23.73 -11.86
C ALA A 179 -2.91 24.39 -12.99
N LEU A 180 -4.20 24.69 -12.78
CA LEU A 180 -5.04 25.39 -13.73
C LEU A 180 -4.22 26.58 -14.21
N ARG A 181 -3.75 26.53 -15.46
CA ARG A 181 -3.16 27.70 -16.11
C ARG A 181 -4.24 28.77 -15.99
N SER A 182 -3.96 29.86 -15.26
CA SER A 182 -4.76 31.05 -15.35
C SER A 182 -4.78 31.44 -16.83
N THR A 183 -5.86 31.14 -17.51
CA THR A 183 -6.15 31.66 -18.83
C THR A 183 -6.31 33.16 -18.62
N SER A 184 -5.22 33.90 -18.80
CA SER A 184 -5.30 35.32 -19.11
C SER A 184 -6.18 35.42 -20.34
N LEU A 185 -7.39 35.94 -20.15
CA LEU A 185 -8.28 36.29 -21.25
C LEU A 185 -7.50 37.18 -22.21
N PRO A 186 -7.55 36.94 -23.53
CA PRO A 186 -6.98 37.86 -24.50
C PRO A 186 -7.68 39.20 -24.36
N VAL A 187 -6.90 40.26 -24.09
CA VAL A 187 -7.37 41.66 -24.17
C VAL A 187 -7.76 41.87 -25.61
N VAL A 188 -9.07 42.06 -25.87
CA VAL A 188 -9.60 42.50 -27.18
C VAL A 188 -9.13 43.96 -27.36
N PRO A 189 -8.32 44.26 -28.38
CA PRO A 189 -7.99 45.65 -28.71
C PRO A 189 -9.27 46.32 -29.18
N GLY A 190 -9.66 47.37 -28.45
CA GLY A 190 -10.76 48.23 -28.84
C GLY A 190 -10.48 48.91 -30.18
N THR A 191 -11.41 48.76 -31.12
CA THR A 191 -11.46 49.53 -32.35
C THR A 191 -11.96 50.96 -32.00
N GLY A 192 -11.02 51.93 -32.14
CA GLY A 192 -11.35 53.34 -32.22
C GLY A 192 -11.64 53.71 -33.66
#